data_db67d8bb2f526d8535588394ad5a0520
#
_entry.id   db67d8bb2f526d8535588394ad5a0520
#
_cell.length_a   1.000
_cell.length_b   1.000
_cell.length_c   1.000
_cell.angle_alpha   90.00
_cell.angle_beta   90.00
_cell.angle_gamma   90.00
#
_symmetry.space_group_name_H-M   'P 1'
#
loop_
_entity.id
_entity.type
_entity.pdbx_description
1 polymer ?
#
loop_
_entity_poly.entity_id
_entity_poly.type
_entity_poly.pdbx_seq_one_letter_code
_entity_poly.pdbx_strand_id
1 'polypeptide(L)'
;YNWVSDVGKVKIIDGQTLLAETNWSSGVSWSHGQWTAGWPYGLAMGDLDGDDEAEIAMGDDRGFLWVVETNTPEIYVGRDITPDEAEWYVDVSAKVGKGVADAWGVTFGQFDDDDAVEVAVGTKEGWVAIFDGETEEMQWSKDMDSNDQADSLCYSLIAADLDGDDIDELIVPQQSKMTVFIDGDKDNFVEDSSIKSGYGLANADLFGNSNEELVVADGNGKIRIMGLTGSSLTTYQEWN
;
A
#
# COMPACT_ATOMS: atom_id res chain seq x y z
N TYR A 1 -27.83 5.02 -18.95
CA TYR A 1 -26.76 4.04 -18.75
C TYR A 1 -27.05 3.34 -17.44
N ASN A 2 -27.43 2.07 -17.50
CA ASN A 2 -27.48 1.23 -16.30
C ASN A 2 -26.05 0.86 -15.95
N TRP A 3 -25.53 1.47 -14.90
CA TRP A 3 -24.35 0.96 -14.23
C TRP A 3 -24.76 -0.31 -13.50
N VAL A 4 -24.46 -1.45 -14.09
CA VAL A 4 -24.45 -2.72 -13.37
C VAL A 4 -23.32 -2.57 -12.35
N SER A 5 -23.58 -2.82 -11.09
CA SER A 5 -22.59 -2.80 -10.02
C SER A 5 -21.49 -3.80 -10.33
N ASP A 6 -20.41 -3.32 -10.97
CA ASP A 6 -19.18 -4.09 -11.07
C ASP A 6 -18.50 -4.03 -9.70
N VAL A 7 -18.62 -5.09 -8.97
CA VAL A 7 -17.93 -5.28 -7.70
C VAL A 7 -16.49 -5.67 -8.02
N GLY A 8 -15.54 -4.94 -7.48
CA GLY A 8 -14.13 -5.32 -7.53
C GLY A 8 -13.94 -6.71 -6.91
N LYS A 9 -12.98 -7.48 -7.41
CA LYS A 9 -12.70 -8.83 -6.91
C LYS A 9 -11.21 -9.05 -6.75
N VAL A 10 -10.84 -9.62 -5.63
CA VAL A 10 -9.52 -10.19 -5.40
C VAL A 10 -9.58 -11.70 -5.67
N LYS A 11 -8.50 -12.24 -6.21
CA LYS A 11 -8.37 -13.68 -6.50
C LYS A 11 -7.02 -14.17 -6.07
N ILE A 12 -6.99 -15.27 -5.34
CA ILE A 12 -5.79 -16.07 -5.15
C ILE A 12 -5.71 -17.09 -6.28
N ILE A 13 -4.55 -17.17 -6.92
CA ILE A 13 -4.30 -18.08 -8.04
C ILE A 13 -3.14 -18.99 -7.65
N ASP A 14 -3.36 -20.30 -7.68
CA ASP A 14 -2.31 -21.28 -7.51
C ASP A 14 -1.23 -21.10 -8.59
N GLY A 15 0.02 -20.90 -8.17
CA GLY A 15 1.13 -20.61 -9.06
C GLY A 15 1.54 -21.77 -9.99
N GLN A 16 1.13 -23.00 -9.69
CA GLN A 16 1.42 -24.19 -10.50
C GLN A 16 0.30 -24.50 -11.48
N THR A 17 -0.94 -24.47 -11.01
CA THR A 17 -2.11 -24.84 -11.84
C THR A 17 -2.74 -23.68 -12.58
N LEU A 18 -2.47 -22.45 -12.17
CA LEU A 18 -3.07 -21.20 -12.64
C LEU A 18 -4.61 -21.17 -12.47
N LEU A 19 -5.12 -21.94 -11.55
CA LEU A 19 -6.54 -21.94 -11.20
C LEU A 19 -6.77 -21.04 -10.01
N ALA A 20 -7.90 -20.35 -9.98
CA ALA A 20 -8.29 -19.55 -8.84
C ALA A 20 -8.63 -20.47 -7.65
N GLU A 21 -7.96 -20.28 -6.54
CA GLU A 21 -8.22 -20.99 -5.28
C GLU A 21 -9.40 -20.36 -4.56
N THR A 22 -9.43 -19.04 -4.51
CA THR A 22 -10.56 -18.30 -3.94
C THR A 22 -10.91 -17.09 -4.80
N ASN A 23 -12.15 -16.59 -4.62
CA ASN A 23 -12.59 -15.34 -5.23
C ASN A 23 -13.29 -14.52 -4.16
N TRP A 24 -12.75 -13.36 -3.86
CA TRP A 24 -13.32 -12.41 -2.92
C TRP A 24 -13.87 -11.20 -3.64
N SER A 25 -14.86 -10.58 -3.08
CA SER A 25 -15.33 -9.28 -3.51
C SER A 25 -15.37 -8.34 -2.31
N SER A 26 -14.69 -7.22 -2.40
CA SER A 26 -14.69 -6.17 -1.38
C SER A 26 -15.99 -5.35 -1.33
N GLY A 27 -17.01 -5.79 -2.01
CA GLY A 27 -18.29 -5.09 -2.09
C GLY A 27 -19.11 -5.26 -0.83
N VAL A 28 -19.03 -4.33 0.10
CA VAL A 28 -19.88 -4.28 1.27
C VAL A 28 -21.12 -3.46 0.98
N SER A 29 -22.28 -4.06 1.13
CA SER A 29 -23.53 -3.33 1.15
C SER A 29 -23.75 -2.80 2.58
N TRP A 30 -23.33 -1.58 2.84
CA TRP A 30 -23.66 -0.89 4.07
C TRP A 30 -25.16 -0.56 4.11
N SER A 31 -25.81 -0.81 5.24
CA SER A 31 -27.20 -0.50 5.52
C SER A 31 -27.49 1.01 5.72
N HIS A 32 -26.83 1.85 4.99
CA HIS A 32 -27.10 3.30 4.91
C HIS A 32 -27.65 3.72 3.55
N GLY A 33 -28.32 2.82 2.87
CA GLY A 33 -29.25 3.18 1.78
C GLY A 33 -28.61 3.64 0.48
N GLN A 34 -27.31 3.49 0.27
CA GLN A 34 -26.68 3.75 -1.00
C GLN A 34 -25.70 2.63 -1.37
N TRP A 35 -25.95 2.04 -2.51
CA TRP A 35 -25.18 1.00 -3.13
C TRP A 35 -23.86 1.56 -3.65
N THR A 36 -22.76 1.22 -3.04
CA THR A 36 -21.44 1.43 -3.64
C THR A 36 -20.55 0.26 -3.27
N ALA A 37 -20.39 -0.64 -4.21
CA ALA A 37 -19.30 -1.61 -4.16
C ALA A 37 -17.99 -0.84 -4.27
N GLY A 38 -17.08 -0.98 -3.32
CA GLY A 38 -15.74 -0.42 -3.40
C GLY A 38 -14.92 -1.18 -4.45
N TRP A 39 -14.08 -0.45 -5.17
CA TRP A 39 -13.12 -1.06 -6.10
C TRP A 39 -11.80 -1.19 -5.35
N PRO A 40 -11.23 -2.41 -5.21
CA PRO A 40 -9.91 -2.55 -4.63
C PRO A 40 -8.87 -1.98 -5.60
N TYR A 41 -8.02 -1.10 -5.11
CA TYR A 41 -6.92 -0.52 -5.88
C TYR A 41 -5.55 -0.97 -5.36
N GLY A 42 -5.32 -0.89 -4.06
CA GLY A 42 -4.10 -1.34 -3.41
C GLY A 42 -4.24 -2.74 -2.87
N LEU A 43 -3.20 -3.53 -2.98
CA LEU A 43 -3.10 -4.87 -2.42
C LEU A 43 -1.72 -5.08 -1.83
N ALA A 44 -1.67 -5.62 -0.62
CA ALA A 44 -0.48 -6.19 -0.01
C ALA A 44 -0.81 -7.56 0.56
N MET A 45 0.19 -8.41 0.73
CA MET A 45 0.05 -9.74 1.33
C MET A 45 1.30 -10.08 2.11
N GLY A 46 1.14 -10.58 3.32
CA GLY A 46 2.20 -10.99 4.23
C GLY A 46 1.60 -11.47 5.53
N ASP A 47 2.42 -12.01 6.41
CA ASP A 47 2.09 -12.35 7.78
C ASP A 47 2.17 -11.05 8.60
N LEU A 48 1.01 -10.47 8.93
CA LEU A 48 0.92 -9.14 9.53
C LEU A 48 1.00 -9.20 11.07
N ASP A 49 0.42 -10.24 11.67
CA ASP A 49 0.33 -10.37 13.13
C ASP A 49 1.28 -11.43 13.71
N GLY A 50 2.09 -12.08 12.87
CA GLY A 50 3.13 -13.01 13.28
C GLY A 50 2.62 -14.41 13.66
N ASP A 51 1.45 -14.83 13.15
CA ASP A 51 0.84 -16.12 13.45
C ASP A 51 1.23 -17.25 12.47
N ASP A 52 2.14 -17.00 11.52
CA ASP A 52 2.56 -17.87 10.40
C ASP A 52 1.48 -18.08 9.31
N GLU A 53 0.37 -17.41 9.36
CA GLU A 53 -0.62 -17.32 8.27
C GLU A 53 -0.42 -15.99 7.52
N ALA A 54 -1.00 -15.82 6.37
CA ALA A 54 -0.81 -14.60 5.62
C ALA A 54 -2.13 -13.84 5.48
N GLU A 55 -2.08 -12.55 5.73
CA GLU A 55 -3.18 -11.61 5.52
C GLU A 55 -3.10 -10.97 4.14
N ILE A 56 -4.24 -10.49 3.70
CA ILE A 56 -4.35 -9.59 2.55
C ILE A 56 -4.92 -8.26 3.01
N ALA A 57 -4.14 -7.21 2.83
CA ALA A 57 -4.63 -5.84 2.97
C ALA A 57 -5.12 -5.31 1.62
N MET A 58 -6.25 -4.60 1.64
CA MET A 58 -6.88 -4.02 0.45
C MET A 58 -7.34 -2.60 0.73
N GLY A 59 -6.94 -1.66 -0.12
CA GLY A 59 -7.51 -0.32 -0.14
C GLY A 59 -8.65 -0.20 -1.15
N ASP A 60 -9.71 0.53 -0.84
CA ASP A 60 -10.84 0.71 -1.74
C ASP A 60 -11.12 2.20 -2.10
N ASP A 61 -11.98 2.43 -3.11
CA ASP A 61 -12.36 3.75 -3.62
C ASP A 61 -13.33 4.54 -2.70
N ARG A 62 -13.62 4.00 -1.54
CA ARG A 62 -14.40 4.68 -0.48
C ARG A 62 -13.51 5.12 0.67
N GLY A 63 -12.19 4.81 0.58
CA GLY A 63 -11.22 5.15 1.59
C GLY A 63 -11.14 4.19 2.75
N PHE A 64 -11.57 2.95 2.56
CA PHE A 64 -11.39 1.89 3.55
C PHE A 64 -10.13 1.08 3.26
N LEU A 65 -9.44 0.74 4.31
CA LEU A 65 -8.43 -0.31 4.35
C LEU A 65 -9.07 -1.53 5.01
N TRP A 66 -8.94 -2.68 4.36
CA TRP A 66 -9.45 -3.97 4.81
C TRP A 66 -8.29 -4.93 5.00
N VAL A 67 -8.27 -5.65 6.09
CA VAL A 67 -7.33 -6.77 6.32
C VAL A 67 -8.14 -8.03 6.51
N VAL A 68 -7.74 -9.10 5.85
CA VAL A 68 -8.44 -10.38 5.86
C VAL A 68 -7.45 -11.53 5.90
N GLU A 69 -7.75 -12.49 6.74
CA GLU A 69 -7.07 -13.74 6.85
C GLU A 69 -7.20 -14.63 5.59
N THR A 70 -6.12 -15.27 5.18
CA THR A 70 -6.14 -16.17 4.01
C THR A 70 -6.57 -17.60 4.34
N ASN A 71 -6.51 -18.01 5.59
CA ASN A 71 -6.80 -19.39 6.03
C ASN A 71 -8.30 -19.70 6.19
N THR A 72 -9.18 -18.73 6.01
CA THR A 72 -10.65 -18.89 6.08
C THR A 72 -11.34 -18.88 4.71
N PRO A 73 -10.90 -19.71 3.74
CA PRO A 73 -11.35 -19.62 2.35
C PRO A 73 -12.84 -19.93 2.15
N GLU A 74 -13.47 -20.66 3.06
CA GLU A 74 -14.89 -21.02 2.96
C GLU A 74 -15.83 -19.82 3.14
N ILE A 75 -15.35 -18.79 3.81
CA ILE A 75 -16.14 -17.59 4.12
C ILE A 75 -16.27 -16.69 2.89
N TYR A 76 -15.25 -16.64 2.03
CA TYR A 76 -15.13 -15.61 0.99
C TYR A 76 -15.50 -16.09 -0.42
N VAL A 77 -15.81 -17.36 -0.61
CA VAL A 77 -16.09 -17.91 -1.94
C VAL A 77 -17.41 -17.36 -2.50
N GLY A 78 -17.28 -16.46 -3.45
CA GLY A 78 -18.41 -15.97 -4.25
C GLY A 78 -19.35 -14.99 -3.58
N ARG A 79 -18.94 -14.40 -2.45
CA ARG A 79 -19.69 -13.36 -1.75
C ARG A 79 -18.81 -12.18 -1.32
N ASP A 80 -19.43 -11.12 -0.90
CA ASP A 80 -18.74 -9.93 -0.39
C ASP A 80 -18.22 -10.18 1.03
N ILE A 81 -17.04 -9.62 1.34
CA ILE A 81 -16.53 -9.56 2.71
C ILE A 81 -17.33 -8.50 3.46
N THR A 82 -17.79 -8.84 4.64
CA THR A 82 -18.47 -7.91 5.55
C THR A 82 -17.52 -7.44 6.65
N PRO A 83 -17.79 -6.31 7.34
CA PRO A 83 -16.97 -5.87 8.46
C PRO A 83 -16.77 -6.90 9.57
N ASP A 84 -17.77 -7.77 9.78
CA ASP A 84 -17.72 -8.82 10.80
C ASP A 84 -16.86 -10.03 10.35
N GLU A 85 -16.40 -10.04 9.11
CA GLU A 85 -15.62 -11.11 8.48
C GLU A 85 -14.19 -10.67 8.14
N ALA A 86 -13.92 -9.38 8.12
CA ALA A 86 -12.58 -8.86 8.09
C ALA A 86 -11.93 -9.14 9.45
N GLU A 87 -10.66 -9.43 9.46
CA GLU A 87 -9.87 -9.45 10.67
C GLU A 87 -9.96 -8.07 11.32
N TRP A 88 -9.64 -7.05 10.56
CA TRP A 88 -9.98 -5.67 10.90
C TRP A 88 -10.18 -4.80 9.65
N TYR A 89 -10.78 -3.63 9.84
CA TYR A 89 -10.91 -2.63 8.80
C TYR A 89 -10.95 -1.22 9.39
N VAL A 90 -10.52 -0.25 8.59
CA VAL A 90 -10.50 1.15 9.02
C VAL A 90 -10.99 2.09 7.93
N ASP A 91 -11.79 3.09 8.31
CA ASP A 91 -12.07 4.27 7.49
C ASP A 91 -10.88 5.23 7.58
N VAL A 92 -9.98 5.14 6.60
CA VAL A 92 -8.76 5.96 6.51
C VAL A 92 -9.12 7.44 6.45
N SER A 93 -10.17 7.81 5.72
CA SER A 93 -10.66 9.19 5.62
C SER A 93 -11.03 9.78 6.97
N ALA A 94 -11.74 9.01 7.79
CA ALA A 94 -12.12 9.43 9.13
C ALA A 94 -10.90 9.59 10.04
N LYS A 95 -9.90 8.70 9.90
CA LYS A 95 -8.68 8.74 10.71
C LYS A 95 -7.78 9.94 10.37
N VAL A 96 -7.59 10.24 9.09
CA VAL A 96 -6.77 11.40 8.66
C VAL A 96 -7.52 12.73 8.74
N GLY A 97 -8.84 12.70 9.01
CA GLY A 97 -9.63 13.93 9.25
C GLY A 97 -10.00 14.72 7.99
N LYS A 98 -9.93 14.11 6.82
CA LYS A 98 -10.37 14.68 5.53
C LYS A 98 -11.49 13.85 4.94
N GLY A 99 -12.35 14.46 4.13
CA GLY A 99 -13.48 13.78 3.47
C GLY A 99 -13.03 12.57 2.63
N VAL A 100 -13.96 11.89 1.98
CA VAL A 100 -13.72 10.63 1.28
C VAL A 100 -12.43 10.65 0.48
N ALA A 101 -11.47 9.85 0.91
CA ALA A 101 -10.17 9.69 0.28
C ALA A 101 -10.07 8.25 -0.24
N ASP A 102 -9.93 8.07 -1.56
CA ASP A 102 -9.73 6.73 -2.12
C ASP A 102 -8.42 6.14 -1.59
N ALA A 103 -8.44 4.95 -0.98
CA ALA A 103 -7.25 4.24 -0.53
C ALA A 103 -6.66 3.46 -1.73
N TRP A 104 -5.55 3.94 -2.29
CA TRP A 104 -5.02 3.44 -3.56
C TRP A 104 -3.73 2.64 -3.46
N GLY A 105 -2.81 3.05 -2.61
CA GLY A 105 -1.57 2.33 -2.37
C GLY A 105 -1.66 1.58 -1.05
N VAL A 106 -1.23 0.34 -1.00
CA VAL A 106 -1.11 -0.46 0.24
C VAL A 106 0.18 -1.25 0.17
N THR A 107 0.92 -1.30 1.26
CA THR A 107 2.09 -2.17 1.42
C THR A 107 2.23 -2.59 2.87
N PHE A 108 2.81 -3.74 3.10
CA PHE A 108 3.32 -4.16 4.41
C PHE A 108 4.80 -3.82 4.50
N GLY A 109 5.30 -3.57 5.71
CA GLY A 109 6.70 -3.34 5.98
C GLY A 109 6.96 -3.26 7.47
N GLN A 110 8.20 -3.52 7.85
CA GLN A 110 8.70 -3.32 9.20
C GLN A 110 9.18 -1.88 9.31
N PHE A 111 8.34 -0.97 9.80
CA PHE A 111 8.63 0.46 9.83
C PHE A 111 9.11 0.98 11.19
N ASP A 112 9.29 0.12 12.17
CA ASP A 112 9.86 0.46 13.47
C ASP A 112 10.58 -0.73 14.14
N ASP A 113 11.01 -0.58 15.37
CA ASP A 113 11.86 -1.53 16.11
C ASP A 113 11.06 -2.62 16.86
N ASP A 114 9.74 -2.76 16.64
CA ASP A 114 8.97 -3.80 17.31
C ASP A 114 8.84 -5.08 16.46
N ASP A 115 8.18 -6.12 16.98
CA ASP A 115 8.05 -7.40 16.29
C ASP A 115 6.83 -7.45 15.35
N ALA A 116 5.97 -6.41 15.36
CA ALA A 116 4.80 -6.33 14.51
C ALA A 116 5.16 -5.80 13.11
N VAL A 117 4.44 -6.26 12.10
CA VAL A 117 4.53 -5.71 10.74
C VAL A 117 3.45 -4.65 10.57
N GLU A 118 3.78 -3.52 9.98
CA GLU A 118 2.84 -2.43 9.75
C GLU A 118 2.18 -2.50 8.39
N VAL A 119 1.01 -1.82 8.30
CA VAL A 119 0.32 -1.54 7.04
C VAL A 119 0.43 -0.06 6.71
N ALA A 120 1.11 0.25 5.61
CA ALA A 120 1.07 1.60 5.04
C ALA A 120 -0.02 1.72 3.99
N VAL A 121 -0.78 2.81 4.04
CA VAL A 121 -1.81 3.14 3.06
C VAL A 121 -1.62 4.54 2.50
N GLY A 122 -1.70 4.65 1.17
CA GLY A 122 -1.68 5.92 0.45
C GLY A 122 -3.03 6.23 -0.17
N THR A 123 -3.44 7.49 -0.13
CA THR A 123 -4.72 7.92 -0.66
C THR A 123 -4.57 8.75 -1.94
N LYS A 124 -5.62 8.79 -2.73
CA LYS A 124 -5.72 9.65 -3.92
C LYS A 124 -5.56 11.13 -3.60
N GLU A 125 -6.03 11.56 -2.44
CA GLU A 125 -5.95 12.96 -2.00
C GLU A 125 -4.60 13.31 -1.37
N GLY A 126 -3.62 12.38 -1.46
CA GLY A 126 -2.25 12.65 -1.03
C GLY A 126 -1.98 12.45 0.45
N TRP A 127 -2.77 11.66 1.14
CA TRP A 127 -2.45 11.23 2.49
C TRP A 127 -1.73 9.90 2.49
N VAL A 128 -0.79 9.77 3.40
CA VAL A 128 -0.16 8.51 3.76
C VAL A 128 -0.39 8.28 5.25
N ALA A 129 -0.71 7.06 5.62
CA ALA A 129 -0.85 6.64 7.02
C ALA A 129 -0.21 5.27 7.22
N ILE A 130 0.34 5.04 8.40
CA ILE A 130 0.84 3.75 8.86
C ILE A 130 -0.04 3.30 10.03
N PHE A 131 -0.41 2.03 10.00
CA PHE A 131 -1.16 1.33 11.04
C PHE A 131 -0.31 0.16 11.52
N ASP A 132 -0.24 -0.01 12.81
CA ASP A 132 0.38 -1.14 13.46
C ASP A 132 -0.49 -2.40 13.27
N GLY A 133 0.13 -3.51 12.86
CA GLY A 133 -0.59 -4.73 12.51
C GLY A 133 -1.16 -5.48 13.69
N GLU A 134 -0.51 -5.43 14.86
CA GLU A 134 -0.97 -6.13 16.06
C GLU A 134 -2.07 -5.33 16.80
N THR A 135 -1.89 -4.01 16.93
CA THR A 135 -2.82 -3.16 17.69
C THR A 135 -3.93 -2.53 16.85
N GLU A 136 -3.81 -2.54 15.52
CA GLU A 136 -4.73 -1.90 14.56
C GLU A 136 -4.82 -0.37 14.73
N GLU A 137 -3.90 0.21 15.50
CA GLU A 137 -3.89 1.65 15.75
C GLU A 137 -3.07 2.41 14.70
N MET A 138 -3.53 3.59 14.34
CA MET A 138 -2.76 4.46 13.46
C MET A 138 -1.56 5.03 14.22
N GLN A 139 -0.35 4.65 13.82
CA GLN A 139 0.89 5.17 14.38
C GLN A 139 1.09 6.64 13.98
N TRP A 140 0.94 6.93 12.69
CA TRP A 140 0.98 8.31 12.19
C TRP A 140 0.28 8.47 10.83
N SER A 141 0.02 9.72 10.47
CA SER A 141 -0.37 10.09 9.11
C SER A 141 0.28 11.40 8.68
N LYS A 142 0.44 11.57 7.36
CA LYS A 142 1.04 12.77 6.77
C LYS A 142 0.28 13.20 5.53
N ASP A 143 -0.02 14.50 5.46
CA ASP A 143 -0.50 15.16 4.25
C ASP A 143 0.70 15.44 3.34
N MET A 144 0.77 14.73 2.21
CA MET A 144 1.83 14.87 1.23
C MET A 144 1.60 16.06 0.29
N ASP A 145 0.38 16.63 0.32
CA ASP A 145 -0.04 17.78 -0.48
C ASP A 145 -0.29 19.01 0.41
N SER A 146 0.80 19.60 0.90
CA SER A 146 0.71 20.78 1.76
C SER A 146 0.11 22.02 1.09
N ASN A 147 -0.24 21.98 -0.21
CA ASN A 147 -0.66 23.15 -1.00
C ASN A 147 -1.99 22.99 -1.74
N ASP A 148 -2.82 22.00 -1.43
CA ASP A 148 -4.08 21.70 -2.13
C ASP A 148 -3.93 21.57 -3.67
N GLN A 149 -2.75 21.23 -4.15
CA GLN A 149 -2.51 20.95 -5.57
C GLN A 149 -2.72 19.45 -5.79
N ALA A 150 -3.43 19.06 -6.82
CA ALA A 150 -3.73 17.67 -7.18
C ALA A 150 -2.48 16.81 -7.55
N ASP A 151 -1.35 17.08 -6.93
CA ASP A 151 -0.04 16.49 -7.24
C ASP A 151 0.30 15.24 -6.41
N SER A 152 -0.54 14.86 -5.47
CA SER A 152 -0.17 13.94 -4.39
C SER A 152 -0.81 12.57 -4.50
N LEU A 153 -0.99 12.08 -5.70
CA LEU A 153 -1.57 10.76 -5.92
C LEU A 153 -0.61 9.67 -5.45
N CYS A 154 -0.88 9.05 -4.30
CA CYS A 154 -0.13 7.92 -3.77
C CYS A 154 -0.71 6.61 -4.32
N TYR A 155 -0.46 6.33 -5.61
CA TYR A 155 -1.04 5.17 -6.31
C TYR A 155 -0.41 3.84 -5.96
N SER A 156 0.84 3.82 -5.58
CA SER A 156 1.55 2.64 -5.12
C SER A 156 2.49 3.01 -3.99
N LEU A 157 2.62 2.14 -3.06
CA LEU A 157 3.59 2.21 -1.98
C LEU A 157 4.45 0.97 -2.06
N ILE A 158 5.67 1.07 -1.55
CA ILE A 158 6.52 -0.09 -1.35
C ILE A 158 7.35 0.11 -0.09
N ALA A 159 7.54 -0.97 0.65
CA ALA A 159 8.47 -1.07 1.76
C ALA A 159 9.75 -1.74 1.26
N ALA A 160 10.89 -1.26 1.68
CA ALA A 160 12.18 -1.82 1.30
C ALA A 160 13.27 -1.37 2.27
N ASP A 161 14.08 -2.29 2.76
CA ASP A 161 15.29 -1.98 3.53
C ASP A 161 16.43 -1.52 2.60
N LEU A 162 16.45 -0.21 2.32
CA LEU A 162 17.39 0.38 1.36
C LEU A 162 18.78 0.66 1.93
N ASP A 163 18.93 0.63 3.25
CA ASP A 163 20.21 0.93 3.90
C ASP A 163 20.81 -0.24 4.72
N GLY A 164 20.05 -1.30 4.92
CA GLY A 164 20.53 -2.58 5.46
C GLY A 164 20.51 -2.65 6.98
N ASP A 165 19.57 -1.98 7.62
CA ASP A 165 19.46 -1.93 9.07
C ASP A 165 18.30 -2.78 9.64
N ASP A 166 17.62 -3.53 8.75
CA ASP A 166 16.46 -4.40 9.03
C ASP A 166 15.14 -3.62 9.32
N ILE A 167 15.11 -2.29 9.11
CA ILE A 167 13.89 -1.47 9.15
C ILE A 167 13.60 -0.95 7.74
N ASP A 168 12.36 -1.06 7.31
CA ASP A 168 11.99 -0.68 5.95
C ASP A 168 11.82 0.83 5.79
N GLU A 169 12.34 1.36 4.68
CA GLU A 169 11.90 2.64 4.17
C GLU A 169 10.52 2.52 3.54
N LEU A 170 9.66 3.53 3.79
CA LEU A 170 8.41 3.67 3.05
C LEU A 170 8.61 4.58 1.83
N ILE A 171 8.50 4.00 0.64
CA ILE A 171 8.64 4.70 -0.63
C ILE A 171 7.26 5.11 -1.15
N VAL A 172 7.07 6.42 -1.34
CA VAL A 172 5.81 7.04 -1.76
C VAL A 172 6.02 7.81 -3.06
N PRO A 173 5.70 7.21 -4.22
CA PRO A 173 5.73 7.93 -5.48
C PRO A 173 4.53 8.87 -5.57
N GLN A 174 4.81 10.11 -5.94
CA GLN A 174 3.84 11.16 -6.18
C GLN A 174 3.90 11.63 -7.64
N GLN A 175 2.96 12.43 -8.07
CA GLN A 175 2.93 12.93 -9.45
C GLN A 175 4.15 13.80 -9.78
N SER A 176 4.62 14.62 -8.84
CA SER A 176 5.70 15.59 -9.06
C SER A 176 7.05 15.18 -8.49
N LYS A 177 7.09 14.17 -7.63
CA LYS A 177 8.30 13.72 -6.92
C LYS A 177 8.12 12.30 -6.39
N MET A 178 9.17 11.73 -5.84
CA MET A 178 9.13 10.57 -4.97
C MET A 178 9.60 10.98 -3.57
N THR A 179 8.91 10.55 -2.55
CA THR A 179 9.30 10.70 -1.15
C THR A 179 9.66 9.34 -0.58
N VAL A 180 10.76 9.26 0.14
CA VAL A 180 11.20 8.07 0.88
C VAL A 180 11.28 8.46 2.35
N PHE A 181 10.48 7.83 3.18
CA PHE A 181 10.52 7.97 4.63
C PHE A 181 11.53 6.95 5.15
N ILE A 182 12.57 7.43 5.78
CA ILE A 182 13.65 6.62 6.35
C ILE A 182 13.14 6.03 7.65
N ASP A 183 13.31 4.72 7.82
CA ASP A 183 12.83 3.95 8.98
C ASP A 183 11.34 4.20 9.27
N GLY A 184 10.52 4.34 8.22
CA GLY A 184 9.11 4.68 8.36
C GLY A 184 8.81 6.00 9.09
N ASP A 185 9.81 6.81 9.46
CA ASP A 185 9.60 8.04 10.24
C ASP A 185 9.08 9.19 9.36
N LYS A 186 7.86 9.66 9.66
CA LYS A 186 7.22 10.79 8.96
C LYS A 186 8.01 12.11 8.96
N ASP A 187 8.94 12.28 9.90
CA ASP A 187 9.73 13.49 10.08
C ASP A 187 11.16 13.34 9.54
N ASN A 188 11.58 12.11 9.17
CA ASN A 188 12.86 11.78 8.57
C ASN A 188 12.66 11.26 7.14
N PHE A 189 12.78 12.12 6.14
CA PHE A 189 12.51 11.74 4.75
C PHE A 189 13.40 12.45 3.75
N VAL A 190 13.56 11.85 2.58
CA VAL A 190 14.20 12.44 1.41
C VAL A 190 13.24 12.52 0.24
N GLU A 191 13.42 13.51 -0.63
CA GLU A 191 12.57 13.72 -1.80
C GLU A 191 13.42 13.81 -3.08
N ASP A 192 12.97 13.17 -4.15
CA ASP A 192 13.55 13.31 -5.48
C ASP A 192 12.51 13.82 -6.49
N SER A 193 12.61 15.10 -6.84
CA SER A 193 11.74 15.74 -7.82
C SER A 193 12.12 15.44 -9.28
N SER A 194 13.20 14.70 -9.51
CA SER A 194 13.55 14.21 -10.85
C SER A 194 12.72 12.97 -11.24
N ILE A 195 12.13 12.29 -10.25
CA ILE A 195 11.22 11.16 -10.44
C ILE A 195 9.79 11.70 -10.40
N LYS A 196 9.06 11.48 -11.47
CA LYS A 196 7.68 11.92 -11.61
C LYS A 196 6.78 10.76 -11.93
N SER A 197 5.62 10.71 -11.25
CA SER A 197 4.61 9.69 -11.51
C SER A 197 5.22 8.28 -11.56
N GLY A 198 5.85 7.86 -10.46
CA GLY A 198 6.38 6.49 -10.32
C GLY A 198 5.23 5.49 -10.31
N TYR A 199 4.91 4.92 -11.47
CA TYR A 199 3.80 3.97 -11.61
C TYR A 199 4.21 2.53 -11.36
N GLY A 200 5.48 2.20 -11.51
CA GLY A 200 6.02 0.87 -11.27
C GLY A 200 7.18 0.92 -10.30
N LEU A 201 7.04 0.23 -9.19
CA LEU A 201 8.06 0.04 -8.18
C LEU A 201 8.30 -1.45 -7.97
N ALA A 202 9.53 -1.80 -7.67
CA ALA A 202 9.94 -3.10 -7.19
C ALA A 202 11.23 -2.96 -6.39
N ASN A 203 11.48 -3.84 -5.45
CA ASN A 203 12.70 -3.89 -4.65
C ASN A 203 13.29 -5.29 -4.65
N ALA A 204 14.56 -5.38 -4.51
CA ALA A 204 15.32 -6.60 -4.27
C ALA A 204 16.78 -6.26 -3.98
N ASP A 205 17.49 -7.13 -3.28
CA ASP A 205 18.94 -7.09 -3.21
C ASP A 205 19.55 -7.51 -4.58
N LEU A 206 19.77 -6.51 -5.45
CA LEU A 206 20.30 -6.73 -6.81
C LEU A 206 21.82 -6.85 -6.85
N PHE A 207 22.52 -6.34 -5.85
CA PHE A 207 23.96 -6.32 -5.81
C PHE A 207 24.57 -7.32 -4.83
N GLY A 208 23.76 -8.04 -4.05
CA GLY A 208 24.19 -9.07 -3.11
C GLY A 208 24.94 -8.51 -1.90
N ASN A 209 24.51 -7.34 -1.43
CA ASN A 209 25.13 -6.63 -0.31
C ASN A 209 24.23 -6.50 0.94
N SER A 210 23.10 -7.19 0.95
CA SER A 210 22.03 -7.19 1.95
C SER A 210 21.13 -5.96 1.94
N ASN A 211 21.52 -4.85 1.36
CA ASN A 211 20.63 -3.73 1.13
C ASN A 211 19.74 -4.03 -0.09
N GLU A 212 18.49 -3.66 -0.03
CA GLU A 212 17.64 -3.72 -1.18
C GLU A 212 17.86 -2.52 -2.10
N GLU A 213 17.75 -2.73 -3.40
CA GLU A 213 17.67 -1.65 -4.37
C GLU A 213 16.23 -1.47 -4.84
N LEU A 214 15.87 -0.20 -5.00
CA LEU A 214 14.61 0.21 -5.57
C LEU A 214 14.72 0.30 -7.10
N VAL A 215 13.84 -0.39 -7.80
CA VAL A 215 13.64 -0.24 -9.25
C VAL A 215 12.42 0.64 -9.50
N VAL A 216 12.62 1.76 -10.18
CA VAL A 216 11.58 2.76 -10.45
C VAL A 216 11.34 2.89 -11.94
N ALA A 217 10.12 2.69 -12.40
CA ALA A 217 9.65 3.11 -13.72
C ALA A 217 8.90 4.42 -13.60
N ASP A 218 9.48 5.52 -14.09
CA ASP A 218 8.91 6.86 -13.92
C ASP A 218 8.09 7.37 -15.12
N GLY A 219 7.30 8.40 -14.87
CA GLY A 219 6.46 9.04 -15.90
C GLY A 219 7.27 9.80 -16.97
N ASN A 220 8.59 9.93 -16.82
CA ASN A 220 9.47 10.49 -17.84
C ASN A 220 9.95 9.43 -18.85
N GLY A 221 9.48 8.18 -18.70
CA GLY A 221 9.87 7.05 -19.55
C GLY A 221 11.21 6.43 -19.19
N LYS A 222 11.68 6.63 -17.97
CA LYS A 222 12.95 6.09 -17.49
C LYS A 222 12.72 4.92 -16.54
N ILE A 223 13.68 3.99 -16.56
CA ILE A 223 13.84 2.96 -15.53
C ILE A 223 15.12 3.26 -14.78
N ARG A 224 15.04 3.27 -13.45
CA ARG A 224 16.21 3.53 -12.59
C ARG A 224 16.36 2.41 -11.57
N ILE A 225 17.62 2.09 -11.24
CA ILE A 225 17.99 1.35 -10.04
C ILE A 225 18.58 2.37 -9.06
N MET A 226 18.01 2.40 -7.87
CA MET A 226 18.33 3.39 -6.84
C MET A 226 18.49 2.72 -5.48
N GLY A 227 19.15 3.40 -4.56
CA GLY A 227 19.25 3.01 -3.16
C GLY A 227 19.60 4.21 -2.28
N LEU A 228 19.67 4.00 -0.98
CA LEU A 228 20.11 5.01 -0.02
C LEU A 228 21.64 5.01 0.10
N THR A 229 22.22 6.19 0.26
CA THR A 229 23.60 6.41 0.66
C THR A 229 23.61 7.48 1.74
N GLY A 230 23.63 7.04 3.00
CA GLY A 230 23.25 7.90 4.12
C GLY A 230 21.82 8.39 3.92
N SER A 231 21.54 9.65 4.16
CA SER A 231 20.21 10.24 3.96
C SER A 231 19.99 10.80 2.55
N SER A 232 20.47 10.10 1.50
CA SER A 232 20.35 10.58 0.12
C SER A 232 20.02 9.45 -0.84
N LEU A 233 18.99 9.65 -1.67
CA LEU A 233 18.71 8.76 -2.78
C LEU A 233 19.80 8.88 -3.86
N THR A 234 20.31 7.74 -4.28
CA THR A 234 21.37 7.63 -5.30
C THR A 234 20.90 6.76 -6.44
N THR A 235 20.95 7.28 -7.66
CA THR A 235 20.72 6.47 -8.87
C THR A 235 22.00 5.75 -9.25
N TYR A 236 21.98 4.43 -9.22
CA TYR A 236 23.10 3.58 -9.63
C TYR A 236 23.11 3.33 -11.13
N GLN A 237 21.93 3.12 -11.72
CA GLN A 237 21.74 2.90 -13.15
C GLN A 237 20.47 3.56 -13.66
N GLU A 238 20.48 4.01 -14.92
CA GLU A 238 19.34 4.63 -15.59
C GLU A 238 19.28 4.20 -17.06
N TRP A 239 18.08 3.90 -17.54
CA TRP A 239 17.74 3.62 -18.94
C TRP A 239 16.60 4.51 -19.42
N ASN A 240 16.66 4.88 -20.73
CA ASN A 240 15.64 5.65 -21.44
C ASN A 240 14.87 4.75 -22.40
#